data_de2d66f3553f3f043827a42188119282
#
_entry.id   de2d66f3553f3f043827a42188119282
#
_cell.length_a   1.000
_cell.length_b   1.000
_cell.length_c   1.000
_cell.angle_alpha   90.00
_cell.angle_beta   90.00
_cell.angle_gamma   90.00
#
_symmetry.space_group_name_H-M   'P 1'
#
loop_
_entity.id
_entity.type
_entity.pdbx_description
1 polymer ?
#
loop_
_entity_poly.entity_id
_entity_poly.type
_entity_poly.pdbx_seq_one_letter_code
_entity_poly.pdbx_strand_id
1 'polypeptide(L)'
;MVDVVKEREIWSSKIDFILALMGYCIGLGNIWRFPYLCFKNGGGSFLIPYLICLMVTALPVTVLEVGLGQFTSQGAITAWNICPLLQGIGYASVLVVTWIIMYYLVVLAWSLFYLFASFQSTLPWSHCNNEWNTPNCVDHNSGHNQDGEHNNTFQNVTSLFNLTVANVSKRVPAIQEYWDYRVLRLSNGLNEPGPVNWDLALCLLLAWIICYLCVSRGIKTSGKVVYFTATAPYILITVLLIRAVTLPGAGEGIKFYLKPDWSRLKDGQVWLDAGTQVFYSYSIGMGGLIALGSYNKYYNNFYRDCIWNALCNSGTSVYGGFLIFSILGFMAKHEGVEVKDVVQAGPGLVFLVYPEAVAQMPLAPLWSALFFFMFLLLGLDSAFVVIESIITAIVDLFSQHLRRGYRKELFTALMCSLWFLCGLSMVTKGGMYVFQLFDAYCGAGTVLLLVVLGECLAIGWFYGRDRFYSNIEAMLGFPINPWCGWCWKYLSPTTGKTMARQRRILSAVFVFYLSTYQPLKYREYVYPAWGQAIGWLMTLSSLSLIPAVMICKLMNATGSIKERLRELTIPVLFHRQEDNETAQLIPKESSKA
;
A
#
# COMPACT_ATOMS: atom_id res chain seq x y z
N MET A 1 -23.68 -37.19 2.73
CA MET A 1 -22.59 -36.89 1.79
C MET A 1 -21.35 -36.66 2.63
N VAL A 2 -20.28 -37.44 2.44
CA VAL A 2 -19.01 -37.18 3.13
C VAL A 2 -18.42 -35.94 2.48
N ASP A 3 -18.33 -34.84 3.23
CA ASP A 3 -17.70 -33.59 2.76
C ASP A 3 -16.20 -33.87 2.53
N VAL A 4 -15.83 -34.07 1.26
CA VAL A 4 -14.44 -34.27 0.86
C VAL A 4 -13.68 -32.96 1.04
N VAL A 5 -12.52 -32.99 1.68
CA VAL A 5 -11.63 -31.83 1.81
C VAL A 5 -11.13 -31.47 0.40
N LYS A 6 -11.42 -30.25 -0.05
CA LYS A 6 -10.95 -29.75 -1.36
C LYS A 6 -9.42 -29.63 -1.37
N GLU A 7 -8.79 -30.08 -2.44
CA GLU A 7 -7.36 -29.87 -2.67
C GLU A 7 -7.01 -28.39 -2.79
N ARG A 8 -5.73 -28.06 -2.56
CA ARG A 8 -5.25 -26.68 -2.72
C ARG A 8 -5.27 -26.28 -4.19
N GLU A 9 -5.79 -25.10 -4.48
CA GLU A 9 -5.80 -24.53 -5.83
C GLU A 9 -4.36 -24.22 -6.30
N ILE A 10 -4.12 -24.36 -7.62
CA ILE A 10 -2.88 -24.02 -8.31
C ILE A 10 -3.24 -23.09 -9.48
N TRP A 11 -2.35 -22.16 -9.86
CA TRP A 11 -2.53 -21.30 -11.01
C TRP A 11 -2.78 -22.10 -12.29
N SER A 12 -3.82 -21.70 -13.05
CA SER A 12 -4.17 -22.36 -14.31
C SER A 12 -3.12 -22.10 -15.39
N SER A 13 -2.54 -20.91 -15.41
CA SER A 13 -1.49 -20.50 -16.34
C SER A 13 -0.41 -19.65 -15.65
N LYS A 14 0.76 -19.57 -16.27
CA LYS A 14 1.83 -18.68 -15.80
C LYS A 14 1.43 -17.21 -15.86
N ILE A 15 0.60 -16.83 -16.84
CA ILE A 15 0.13 -15.45 -17.02
C ILE A 15 -0.77 -15.04 -15.85
N ASP A 16 -1.61 -15.96 -15.34
CA ASP A 16 -2.46 -15.69 -14.18
C ASP A 16 -1.62 -15.27 -12.96
N PHE A 17 -0.51 -15.99 -12.72
CA PHE A 17 0.42 -15.64 -11.65
C PHE A 17 1.09 -14.27 -11.85
N ILE A 18 1.61 -14.01 -13.07
CA ILE A 18 2.30 -12.75 -13.37
C ILE A 18 1.34 -11.57 -13.22
N LEU A 19 0.14 -11.68 -13.77
CA LEU A 19 -0.86 -10.61 -13.67
C LEU A 19 -1.33 -10.40 -12.22
N ALA A 20 -1.56 -11.48 -11.45
CA ALA A 20 -1.92 -11.37 -10.04
C ALA A 20 -0.78 -10.76 -9.21
N LEU A 21 0.49 -11.09 -9.51
CA LEU A 21 1.65 -10.50 -8.87
C LEU A 21 1.78 -9.00 -9.20
N MET A 22 1.58 -8.63 -10.47
CA MET A 22 1.56 -7.24 -10.90
C MET A 22 0.40 -6.48 -10.26
N GLY A 23 -0.83 -6.99 -10.30
CA GLY A 23 -2.01 -6.34 -9.71
C GLY A 23 -1.90 -6.17 -8.19
N TYR A 24 -1.22 -7.10 -7.51
CA TYR A 24 -0.93 -6.96 -6.09
C TYR A 24 0.04 -5.81 -5.78
N CYS A 25 1.10 -5.66 -6.57
CA CYS A 25 2.12 -4.64 -6.36
C CYS A 25 1.74 -3.28 -6.97
N ILE A 26 1.06 -3.29 -8.12
CA ILE A 26 0.70 -2.07 -8.87
C ILE A 26 -0.68 -1.60 -8.40
N GLY A 27 -0.69 -0.68 -7.46
CA GLY A 27 -1.91 -0.17 -6.85
C GLY A 27 -1.88 1.35 -6.66
N LEU A 28 -2.67 1.81 -5.70
CA LEU A 28 -2.79 3.23 -5.37
C LEU A 28 -1.45 3.87 -4.99
N GLY A 29 -0.53 3.10 -4.43
CA GLY A 29 0.81 3.54 -4.06
C GLY A 29 1.65 4.09 -5.21
N ASN A 30 1.43 3.59 -6.43
CA ASN A 30 2.16 4.01 -7.63
C ASN A 30 1.66 5.35 -8.20
N ILE A 31 0.34 5.58 -8.14
CA ILE A 31 -0.31 6.76 -8.75
C ILE A 31 -0.52 7.90 -7.76
N TRP A 32 -0.66 7.58 -6.48
CA TRP A 32 -0.92 8.55 -5.43
C TRP A 32 0.33 8.85 -4.59
N ARG A 33 0.85 7.82 -3.88
CA ARG A 33 1.90 8.02 -2.89
C ARG A 33 3.26 8.34 -3.50
N PHE A 34 3.61 7.67 -4.60
CA PHE A 34 4.89 7.86 -5.26
C PHE A 34 5.06 9.29 -5.83
N PRO A 35 4.11 9.86 -6.63
CA PRO A 35 4.23 11.23 -7.10
C PRO A 35 4.24 12.25 -5.96
N TYR A 36 3.44 12.03 -4.92
CA TYR A 36 3.45 12.87 -3.73
C TYR A 36 4.82 12.90 -3.04
N LEU A 37 5.46 11.74 -2.86
CA LEU A 37 6.79 11.65 -2.27
C LEU A 37 7.86 12.26 -3.19
N CYS A 38 7.76 12.09 -4.51
CA CYS A 38 8.61 12.80 -5.46
C CYS A 38 8.47 14.32 -5.30
N PHE A 39 7.24 14.82 -5.22
CA PHE A 39 6.97 16.24 -5.03
C PHE A 39 7.55 16.76 -3.71
N LYS A 40 7.24 16.12 -2.59
CA LYS A 40 7.71 16.46 -1.24
C LYS A 40 9.24 16.52 -1.14
N ASN A 41 9.93 15.62 -1.84
CA ASN A 41 11.38 15.43 -1.74
C ASN A 41 12.19 16.09 -2.87
N GLY A 42 11.59 17.04 -3.61
CA GLY A 42 12.29 17.83 -4.63
C GLY A 42 12.42 17.14 -5.99
N GLY A 43 11.37 16.45 -6.42
CA GLY A 43 11.26 15.90 -7.78
C GLY A 43 12.24 14.76 -8.04
N GLY A 44 13.10 14.93 -9.06
CA GLY A 44 14.02 13.90 -9.53
C GLY A 44 15.04 13.40 -8.52
N SER A 45 15.32 14.15 -7.47
CA SER A 45 16.21 13.71 -6.39
C SER A 45 15.70 12.47 -5.65
N PHE A 46 14.38 12.31 -5.54
CA PHE A 46 13.76 11.14 -4.90
C PHE A 46 13.95 9.84 -5.69
N LEU A 47 14.07 9.92 -7.02
CA LEU A 47 14.22 8.75 -7.89
C LEU A 47 15.49 7.95 -7.58
N ILE A 48 16.57 8.63 -7.15
CA ILE A 48 17.87 7.99 -6.89
C ILE A 48 17.79 7.06 -5.66
N PRO A 49 17.40 7.54 -4.45
CA PRO A 49 17.21 6.65 -3.30
C PRO A 49 16.16 5.57 -3.56
N TYR A 50 15.09 5.89 -4.30
CA TYR A 50 14.05 4.92 -4.66
C TYR A 50 14.61 3.74 -5.47
N LEU A 51 15.41 4.01 -6.52
CA LEU A 51 16.04 2.96 -7.34
C LEU A 51 17.07 2.15 -6.54
N ILE A 52 17.83 2.79 -5.66
CA ILE A 52 18.77 2.08 -4.78
C ILE A 52 18.01 1.16 -3.83
N CYS A 53 16.96 1.65 -3.16
CA CYS A 53 16.12 0.83 -2.28
C CYS A 53 15.42 -0.31 -3.04
N LEU A 54 14.99 -0.07 -4.27
CA LEU A 54 14.44 -1.11 -5.15
C LEU A 54 15.42 -2.28 -5.33
N MET A 55 16.67 -1.98 -5.71
CA MET A 55 17.67 -3.00 -6.01
C MET A 55 18.21 -3.71 -4.78
N VAL A 56 18.29 -2.99 -3.66
CA VAL A 56 18.87 -3.54 -2.41
C VAL A 56 17.83 -4.23 -1.53
N THR A 57 16.57 -3.79 -1.58
CA THR A 57 15.54 -4.25 -0.65
C THR A 57 14.37 -4.93 -1.38
N ALA A 58 13.65 -4.22 -2.26
CA ALA A 58 12.40 -4.73 -2.81
C ALA A 58 12.59 -6.00 -3.63
N LEU A 59 13.47 -5.96 -4.63
CA LEU A 59 13.69 -7.12 -5.49
C LEU A 59 14.19 -8.34 -4.73
N PRO A 60 15.22 -8.26 -3.85
CA PRO A 60 15.66 -9.40 -3.07
C PRO A 60 14.58 -9.96 -2.14
N VAL A 61 13.81 -9.10 -1.46
CA VAL A 61 12.75 -9.57 -0.53
C VAL A 61 11.57 -10.16 -1.31
N THR A 62 11.17 -9.59 -2.45
CA THR A 62 10.15 -10.19 -3.32
C THR A 62 10.56 -11.60 -3.76
N VAL A 63 11.84 -11.81 -4.14
CA VAL A 63 12.37 -13.14 -4.49
C VAL A 63 12.33 -14.07 -3.29
N LEU A 64 12.61 -13.57 -2.08
CA LEU A 64 12.54 -14.37 -0.84
C LEU A 64 11.11 -14.83 -0.57
N GLU A 65 10.14 -13.91 -0.53
CA GLU A 65 8.76 -14.20 -0.16
C GLU A 65 8.07 -15.11 -1.20
N VAL A 66 8.19 -14.79 -2.49
CA VAL A 66 7.62 -15.63 -3.56
C VAL A 66 8.29 -17.01 -3.58
N GLY A 67 9.62 -17.05 -3.43
CA GLY A 67 10.37 -18.29 -3.36
C GLY A 67 9.99 -19.15 -2.16
N LEU A 68 9.80 -18.54 -0.99
CA LEU A 68 9.33 -19.21 0.22
C LEU A 68 7.93 -19.82 0.00
N GLY A 69 7.01 -19.05 -0.57
CA GLY A 69 5.66 -19.50 -0.89
C GLY A 69 5.66 -20.66 -1.87
N GLN A 70 6.43 -20.58 -2.96
CA GLN A 70 6.53 -21.64 -3.97
C GLN A 70 7.19 -22.91 -3.40
N PHE A 71 8.24 -22.77 -2.60
CA PHE A 71 8.94 -23.90 -1.97
C PHE A 71 8.05 -24.66 -1.00
N THR A 72 7.34 -23.93 -0.12
CA THR A 72 6.51 -24.55 0.93
C THR A 72 5.13 -24.94 0.45
N SER A 73 4.63 -24.34 -0.65
CA SER A 73 3.24 -24.47 -1.13
C SER A 73 2.21 -24.15 -0.03
N GLN A 74 2.51 -23.15 0.84
CA GLN A 74 1.70 -22.79 1.99
C GLN A 74 1.48 -21.27 2.08
N GLY A 75 0.40 -20.87 2.76
CA GLY A 75 0.07 -19.47 3.00
C GLY A 75 1.01 -18.78 4.00
N ALA A 76 0.81 -17.48 4.17
CA ALA A 76 1.72 -16.59 4.88
C ALA A 76 2.09 -16.99 6.32
N ILE A 77 1.24 -17.73 7.04
CA ILE A 77 1.53 -18.18 8.41
C ILE A 77 2.27 -19.52 8.40
N THR A 78 1.72 -20.48 7.68
CA THR A 78 2.22 -21.87 7.69
C THR A 78 3.52 -22.02 6.91
N ALA A 79 3.82 -21.16 5.95
CA ALA A 79 5.10 -21.15 5.25
C ALA A 79 6.30 -20.97 6.21
N TRP A 80 6.11 -20.25 7.31
CA TRP A 80 7.15 -20.06 8.34
C TRP A 80 7.43 -21.29 9.20
N ASN A 81 6.77 -22.42 8.98
CA ASN A 81 7.20 -23.70 9.52
C ASN A 81 8.57 -24.16 8.98
N ILE A 82 9.11 -23.48 7.98
CA ILE A 82 10.53 -23.61 7.58
C ILE A 82 11.48 -23.20 8.72
N CYS A 83 11.04 -22.30 9.61
CA CYS A 83 11.70 -21.90 10.85
C CYS A 83 10.65 -21.70 11.94
N PRO A 84 10.18 -22.78 12.62
CA PRO A 84 9.08 -22.74 13.58
C PRO A 84 9.25 -21.72 14.71
N LEU A 85 10.49 -21.43 15.11
CA LEU A 85 10.82 -20.40 16.11
C LEU A 85 10.30 -19.03 15.73
N LEU A 86 10.31 -18.69 14.45
CA LEU A 86 9.95 -17.37 13.92
C LEU A 86 8.60 -17.37 13.16
N GLN A 87 7.76 -18.39 13.38
CA GLN A 87 6.41 -18.44 12.79
C GLN A 87 5.55 -17.23 13.14
N GLY A 88 5.87 -16.54 14.24
CA GLY A 88 5.25 -15.28 14.64
C GLY A 88 5.29 -14.18 13.57
N ILE A 89 6.26 -14.22 12.65
CA ILE A 89 6.35 -13.30 11.51
C ILE A 89 5.10 -13.41 10.64
N GLY A 90 4.66 -14.63 10.32
CA GLY A 90 3.47 -14.85 9.50
C GLY A 90 2.18 -14.33 10.18
N TYR A 91 2.06 -14.51 11.49
CA TYR A 91 0.93 -13.93 12.25
C TYR A 91 0.98 -12.40 12.25
N ALA A 92 2.17 -11.82 12.42
CA ALA A 92 2.35 -10.37 12.37
C ALA A 92 1.99 -9.80 11.00
N SER A 93 2.47 -10.42 9.91
CA SER A 93 2.15 -10.02 8.53
C SER A 93 0.64 -10.02 8.26
N VAL A 94 -0.06 -11.11 8.64
CA VAL A 94 -1.51 -11.23 8.45
C VAL A 94 -2.28 -10.20 9.27
N LEU A 95 -1.84 -9.86 10.48
CA LEU A 95 -2.51 -8.84 11.29
C LEU A 95 -2.26 -7.43 10.75
N VAL A 96 -1.03 -7.12 10.31
CA VAL A 96 -0.72 -5.84 9.66
C VAL A 96 -1.58 -5.62 8.43
N VAL A 97 -1.66 -6.62 7.55
CA VAL A 97 -2.44 -6.51 6.33
C VAL A 97 -3.95 -6.47 6.60
N THR A 98 -4.40 -7.07 7.69
CA THR A 98 -5.78 -6.95 8.19
C THR A 98 -6.12 -5.51 8.58
N TRP A 99 -5.22 -4.79 9.25
CA TRP A 99 -5.39 -3.37 9.54
C TRP A 99 -5.39 -2.52 8.26
N ILE A 100 -4.49 -2.83 7.32
CA ILE A 100 -4.37 -2.09 6.05
C ILE A 100 -5.65 -2.19 5.23
N ILE A 101 -6.23 -3.39 5.05
CA ILE A 101 -7.39 -3.57 4.18
C ILE A 101 -8.63 -2.80 4.66
N MET A 102 -8.76 -2.58 5.97
CA MET A 102 -9.89 -1.84 6.53
C MET A 102 -9.91 -0.38 6.04
N TYR A 103 -8.78 0.32 6.09
CA TYR A 103 -8.74 1.72 5.62
C TYR A 103 -8.55 1.83 4.11
N TYR A 104 -7.94 0.83 3.48
CA TYR A 104 -7.74 0.82 2.03
C TYR A 104 -9.05 0.84 1.25
N LEU A 105 -10.05 0.08 1.70
CA LEU A 105 -11.39 0.07 1.08
C LEU A 105 -12.13 1.40 1.27
N VAL A 106 -11.82 2.19 2.30
CA VAL A 106 -12.39 3.53 2.48
C VAL A 106 -11.90 4.47 1.37
N VAL A 107 -10.63 4.38 0.96
CA VAL A 107 -10.09 5.14 -0.19
C VAL A 107 -10.84 4.77 -1.48
N LEU A 108 -11.15 3.50 -1.67
CA LEU A 108 -11.97 3.05 -2.80
C LEU A 108 -13.43 3.55 -2.72
N ALA A 109 -13.98 3.64 -1.52
CA ALA A 109 -15.31 4.23 -1.32
C ALA A 109 -15.32 5.72 -1.70
N TRP A 110 -14.30 6.50 -1.34
CA TRP A 110 -14.15 7.88 -1.81
C TRP A 110 -14.03 7.96 -3.33
N SER A 111 -13.27 7.04 -3.94
CA SER A 111 -13.12 6.98 -5.40
C SER A 111 -14.44 6.67 -6.10
N LEU A 112 -15.25 5.74 -5.56
CA LEU A 112 -16.60 5.45 -6.05
C LEU A 112 -17.52 6.67 -5.93
N PHE A 113 -17.45 7.37 -4.81
CA PHE A 113 -18.24 8.58 -4.58
C PHE A 113 -17.94 9.67 -5.63
N TYR A 114 -16.64 9.94 -5.87
CA TYR A 114 -16.22 10.89 -6.91
C TYR A 114 -16.58 10.38 -8.33
N LEU A 115 -16.48 9.08 -8.59
CA LEU A 115 -16.87 8.49 -9.86
C LEU A 115 -18.36 8.73 -10.14
N PHE A 116 -19.24 8.45 -9.16
CA PHE A 116 -20.68 8.70 -9.31
C PHE A 116 -20.99 10.19 -9.47
N ALA A 117 -20.29 11.06 -8.72
CA ALA A 117 -20.43 12.50 -8.85
C ALA A 117 -19.91 13.04 -10.19
N SER A 118 -19.04 12.31 -10.89
CA SER A 118 -18.53 12.67 -12.22
C SER A 118 -19.55 12.49 -13.36
N PHE A 119 -20.64 11.77 -13.15
CA PHE A 119 -21.69 11.55 -14.18
C PHE A 119 -22.70 12.69 -14.26
N GLN A 120 -22.39 13.86 -13.72
CA GLN A 120 -23.20 15.08 -13.82
C GLN A 120 -22.68 15.97 -14.95
N SER A 121 -23.55 16.79 -15.53
CA SER A 121 -23.19 17.73 -16.61
C SER A 121 -22.16 18.77 -16.18
N THR A 122 -22.28 19.23 -14.94
CA THR A 122 -21.33 20.13 -14.27
C THR A 122 -20.78 19.41 -13.04
N LEU A 123 -19.45 19.46 -12.86
CA LEU A 123 -18.84 18.82 -11.71
C LEU A 123 -19.20 19.57 -10.41
N PRO A 124 -19.67 18.88 -9.35
CA PRO A 124 -20.13 19.53 -8.12
C PRO A 124 -19.07 20.39 -7.41
N TRP A 125 -17.81 20.08 -7.63
CA TRP A 125 -16.66 20.79 -7.03
C TRP A 125 -16.09 21.90 -7.90
N SER A 126 -16.71 22.20 -9.05
CA SER A 126 -16.21 23.24 -9.96
C SER A 126 -16.75 24.64 -9.66
N HIS A 127 -17.75 24.76 -8.80
CA HIS A 127 -18.43 26.03 -8.50
C HIS A 127 -18.88 26.13 -7.04
N CYS A 128 -19.12 27.37 -6.56
CA CYS A 128 -19.50 27.69 -5.19
C CYS A 128 -21.03 27.80 -4.96
N ASN A 129 -21.86 27.37 -5.91
CA ASN A 129 -23.31 27.52 -5.84
C ASN A 129 -24.02 26.29 -5.27
N ASN A 130 -23.44 25.59 -4.30
CA ASN A 130 -23.99 24.41 -3.69
C ASN A 130 -24.35 24.65 -2.22
N GLU A 131 -25.25 23.83 -1.66
CA GLU A 131 -25.71 23.94 -0.27
C GLU A 131 -24.61 23.80 0.79
N TRP A 132 -23.52 23.11 0.46
CA TRP A 132 -22.37 22.91 1.36
C TRP A 132 -21.33 24.03 1.29
N ASN A 133 -21.45 24.97 0.33
CA ASN A 133 -20.48 26.03 0.17
C ASN A 133 -20.67 27.13 1.21
N THR A 134 -19.55 27.68 1.68
CA THR A 134 -19.51 28.79 2.61
C THR A 134 -19.38 30.12 1.86
N PRO A 135 -19.67 31.27 2.50
CA PRO A 135 -19.43 32.58 1.91
C PRO A 135 -17.96 32.86 1.55
N ASN A 136 -17.03 32.04 2.07
CA ASN A 136 -15.59 32.14 1.79
C ASN A 136 -15.14 31.31 0.58
N CYS A 137 -16.06 30.59 -0.06
CA CYS A 137 -15.78 29.78 -1.25
C CYS A 137 -15.36 30.68 -2.42
N VAL A 138 -14.39 30.22 -3.19
CA VAL A 138 -13.90 30.89 -4.40
C VAL A 138 -13.98 29.97 -5.60
N ASP A 139 -14.68 30.41 -6.65
CA ASP A 139 -14.70 29.77 -7.96
C ASP A 139 -13.49 30.18 -8.77
N HIS A 140 -12.90 29.26 -9.51
CA HIS A 140 -11.83 29.55 -10.46
C HIS A 140 -12.21 30.57 -11.55
N ASN A 141 -13.49 30.63 -11.94
CA ASN A 141 -13.96 31.57 -12.98
C ASN A 141 -14.15 33.01 -12.48
N SER A 142 -14.16 33.22 -11.17
CA SER A 142 -14.40 34.58 -10.61
C SER A 142 -13.13 35.44 -10.60
N GLY A 143 -11.94 34.86 -10.76
CA GLY A 143 -10.67 35.59 -10.75
C GLY A 143 -10.33 36.33 -12.04
N HIS A 144 -10.93 35.98 -13.17
CA HIS A 144 -10.58 36.56 -14.48
C HIS A 144 -11.45 37.73 -14.91
N ASN A 145 -12.57 38.05 -14.20
CA ASN A 145 -13.49 39.11 -14.59
C ASN A 145 -13.32 40.43 -13.78
N GLN A 146 -12.32 40.54 -12.92
CA GLN A 146 -12.11 41.78 -12.13
C GLN A 146 -10.99 42.70 -12.62
N ASP A 147 -10.30 42.38 -13.73
CA ASP A 147 -9.27 43.26 -14.29
C ASP A 147 -9.81 44.24 -15.35
N GLY A 148 -11.10 44.36 -15.49
CA GLY A 148 -11.76 45.12 -16.56
C GLY A 148 -12.51 46.38 -16.18
N GLU A 149 -12.33 47.01 -14.99
CA GLU A 149 -12.87 48.37 -14.74
C GLU A 149 -12.09 49.06 -13.63
N HIS A 150 -10.94 49.65 -13.97
CA HIS A 150 -10.31 50.67 -13.17
C HIS A 150 -10.47 52.03 -13.88
N ASN A 151 -11.48 52.79 -13.48
CA ASN A 151 -11.46 54.24 -13.62
C ASN A 151 -11.79 54.93 -12.28
N ASN A 152 -10.74 55.57 -11.74
CA ASN A 152 -10.78 56.78 -10.91
C ASN A 152 -11.70 56.85 -9.68
N THR A 153 -11.17 56.56 -8.50
CA THR A 153 -11.33 57.50 -7.36
C THR A 153 -10.28 57.19 -6.28
N PHE A 154 -9.17 57.90 -6.31
CA PHE A 154 -8.22 58.01 -5.21
C PHE A 154 -8.85 58.92 -4.14
N GLN A 155 -9.39 58.36 -3.08
CA GLN A 155 -9.49 59.00 -1.74
C GLN A 155 -10.21 58.03 -0.76
N ASN A 156 -9.56 57.69 0.33
CA ASN A 156 -9.99 56.91 1.51
C ASN A 156 -9.53 55.43 1.58
N VAL A 157 -8.22 55.22 1.43
CA VAL A 157 -7.65 53.85 1.33
C VAL A 157 -7.16 53.27 2.68
N THR A 158 -7.10 54.04 3.78
CA THR A 158 -6.46 53.56 5.01
C THR A 158 -7.37 52.72 5.93
N SER A 159 -8.68 52.92 5.88
CA SER A 159 -9.64 52.12 6.68
C SER A 159 -10.13 50.86 5.98
N LEU A 160 -10.13 50.85 4.64
CA LEU A 160 -10.48 49.63 3.84
C LEU A 160 -9.33 48.63 3.78
N PHE A 161 -8.07 49.08 3.87
CA PHE A 161 -6.90 48.19 3.78
C PHE A 161 -6.82 47.20 4.95
N ASN A 162 -7.22 47.59 6.16
CA ASN A 162 -7.23 46.69 7.33
C ASN A 162 -8.39 45.68 7.32
N LEU A 163 -9.49 45.96 6.62
CA LEU A 163 -10.63 45.06 6.47
C LEU A 163 -10.42 44.06 5.31
N THR A 164 -9.72 44.47 4.23
CA THR A 164 -9.43 43.59 3.09
C THR A 164 -8.33 42.59 3.39
N VAL A 165 -7.29 42.97 4.13
CA VAL A 165 -6.20 42.03 4.51
C VAL A 165 -6.69 40.97 5.49
N ALA A 166 -7.64 41.26 6.39
CA ALA A 166 -8.22 40.28 7.29
C ALA A 166 -9.17 39.30 6.59
N ASN A 167 -9.79 39.69 5.46
CA ASN A 167 -10.69 38.82 4.70
C ASN A 167 -9.99 37.97 3.59
N VAL A 168 -8.84 38.39 3.10
CA VAL A 168 -8.09 37.63 2.07
C VAL A 168 -7.49 36.34 2.63
N SER A 169 -7.26 36.26 3.95
CA SER A 169 -6.67 35.05 4.58
C SER A 169 -7.64 33.88 4.79
N LYS A 170 -8.89 33.95 4.35
CA LYS A 170 -9.93 32.92 4.57
C LYS A 170 -10.59 32.37 3.29
N ARG A 171 -10.08 32.68 2.11
CA ARG A 171 -10.65 32.16 0.87
C ARG A 171 -10.30 30.68 0.69
N VAL A 172 -11.31 29.85 0.42
CA VAL A 172 -11.16 28.39 0.31
C VAL A 172 -11.63 27.96 -1.08
N PRO A 173 -10.83 27.19 -1.85
CA PRO A 173 -11.25 26.66 -3.15
C PRO A 173 -12.51 25.78 -3.04
N ALA A 174 -13.38 25.83 -4.06
CA ALA A 174 -14.63 25.06 -4.12
C ALA A 174 -14.41 23.55 -3.92
N ILE A 175 -13.32 23.00 -4.48
CA ILE A 175 -12.96 21.58 -4.32
C ILE A 175 -12.63 21.21 -2.87
N GLN A 176 -11.95 22.11 -2.13
CA GLN A 176 -11.64 21.85 -0.72
C GLN A 176 -12.90 21.85 0.14
N GLU A 177 -13.83 22.77 -0.12
CA GLU A 177 -15.13 22.77 0.57
C GLU A 177 -15.97 21.53 0.21
N TYR A 178 -15.96 21.11 -1.05
CA TYR A 178 -16.58 19.86 -1.47
C TYR A 178 -16.02 18.67 -0.70
N TRP A 179 -14.70 18.54 -0.59
CA TRP A 179 -14.04 17.48 0.16
C TRP A 179 -14.39 17.53 1.65
N ASP A 180 -14.26 18.69 2.28
CA ASP A 180 -14.43 18.83 3.73
C ASP A 180 -15.90 18.75 4.16
N TYR A 181 -16.83 19.40 3.43
CA TYR A 181 -18.22 19.55 3.86
C TYR A 181 -19.20 18.60 3.17
N ARG A 182 -18.93 18.17 1.93
CA ARG A 182 -19.83 17.25 1.22
C ARG A 182 -19.37 15.79 1.32
N VAL A 183 -18.09 15.52 1.06
CA VAL A 183 -17.54 14.15 1.06
C VAL A 183 -17.32 13.66 2.49
N LEU A 184 -16.46 14.33 3.25
CA LEU A 184 -16.10 13.92 4.61
C LEU A 184 -17.13 14.37 5.65
N ARG A 185 -17.78 15.52 5.47
CA ARG A 185 -18.62 16.19 6.49
C ARG A 185 -17.84 16.38 7.79
N LEU A 186 -16.62 16.87 7.67
CA LEU A 186 -15.57 16.83 8.69
C LEU A 186 -16.00 17.49 10.01
N SER A 187 -15.82 16.78 11.13
CA SER A 187 -16.01 17.31 12.48
C SER A 187 -14.74 18.02 13.00
N ASN A 188 -14.80 18.59 14.22
CA ASN A 188 -13.68 19.33 14.81
C ASN A 188 -12.55 18.43 15.33
N GLY A 189 -12.73 17.12 15.39
CA GLY A 189 -11.71 16.19 15.89
C GLY A 189 -12.21 14.80 16.20
N LEU A 190 -11.29 13.97 16.67
CA LEU A 190 -11.54 12.56 17.02
C LEU A 190 -12.56 12.38 18.16
N ASN A 191 -12.72 13.40 19.04
CA ASN A 191 -13.67 13.37 20.15
C ASN A 191 -15.14 13.53 19.70
N GLU A 192 -15.35 13.96 18.45
CA GLU A 192 -16.67 14.20 17.87
C GLU A 192 -16.89 13.29 16.65
N PRO A 193 -17.13 11.97 16.84
CA PRO A 193 -17.27 11.05 15.72
C PRO A 193 -18.47 11.39 14.82
N GLY A 194 -19.52 11.95 15.37
CA GLY A 194 -20.74 12.29 14.65
C GLY A 194 -21.48 11.09 14.03
N PRO A 195 -22.55 11.33 13.27
CA PRO A 195 -23.29 10.27 12.57
C PRO A 195 -22.50 9.71 11.38
N VAL A 196 -22.87 8.49 10.97
CA VAL A 196 -22.34 7.84 9.76
C VAL A 196 -22.80 8.62 8.52
N ASN A 197 -21.87 8.84 7.61
CA ASN A 197 -22.17 9.39 6.28
C ASN A 197 -22.66 8.24 5.38
N TRP A 198 -23.99 8.11 5.22
CA TRP A 198 -24.61 7.01 4.52
C TRP A 198 -24.22 6.93 3.04
N ASP A 199 -23.96 8.06 2.38
CA ASP A 199 -23.50 8.10 1.00
C ASP A 199 -22.17 7.35 0.86
N LEU A 200 -21.22 7.61 1.75
CA LEU A 200 -19.92 6.91 1.78
C LEU A 200 -20.06 5.48 2.28
N ALA A 201 -20.95 5.21 3.25
CA ALA A 201 -21.19 3.86 3.74
C ALA A 201 -21.73 2.94 2.67
N LEU A 202 -22.61 3.42 1.78
CA LEU A 202 -23.11 2.66 0.64
C LEU A 202 -22.01 2.42 -0.41
N CYS A 203 -21.15 3.40 -0.68
CA CYS A 203 -19.99 3.22 -1.54
C CYS A 203 -19.00 2.18 -0.95
N LEU A 204 -18.78 2.23 0.37
CA LEU A 204 -17.94 1.26 1.08
C LEU A 204 -18.54 -0.16 1.01
N LEU A 205 -19.86 -0.28 1.21
CA LEU A 205 -20.56 -1.55 1.08
C LEU A 205 -20.43 -2.12 -0.34
N LEU A 206 -20.61 -1.28 -1.36
CA LEU A 206 -20.43 -1.68 -2.76
C LEU A 206 -19.01 -2.18 -3.03
N ALA A 207 -17.98 -1.48 -2.52
CA ALA A 207 -16.59 -1.92 -2.65
C ALA A 207 -16.36 -3.29 -2.00
N TRP A 208 -16.90 -3.53 -0.80
CA TRP A 208 -16.82 -4.83 -0.13
C TRP A 208 -17.57 -5.94 -0.86
N ILE A 209 -18.75 -5.66 -1.43
CA ILE A 209 -19.50 -6.62 -2.25
C ILE A 209 -18.70 -7.01 -3.49
N ILE A 210 -18.10 -6.04 -4.20
CA ILE A 210 -17.24 -6.32 -5.37
C ILE A 210 -16.07 -7.20 -4.96
N CYS A 211 -15.36 -6.87 -3.89
CA CYS A 211 -14.24 -7.67 -3.39
C CYS A 211 -14.68 -9.09 -3.00
N TYR A 212 -15.78 -9.24 -2.27
CA TYR A 212 -16.31 -10.55 -1.90
C TYR A 212 -16.64 -11.41 -3.13
N LEU A 213 -17.34 -10.85 -4.11
CA LEU A 213 -17.71 -11.59 -5.33
C LEU A 213 -16.49 -12.05 -6.13
N CYS A 214 -15.41 -11.26 -6.14
CA CYS A 214 -14.18 -11.61 -6.84
C CYS A 214 -13.38 -12.69 -6.11
N VAL A 215 -13.31 -12.63 -4.77
CA VAL A 215 -12.46 -13.52 -3.96
C VAL A 215 -13.18 -14.81 -3.54
N SER A 216 -14.50 -14.79 -3.36
CA SER A 216 -15.28 -15.90 -2.78
C SER A 216 -15.11 -17.24 -3.50
N ARG A 217 -14.92 -17.20 -4.82
CA ARG A 217 -14.76 -18.41 -5.66
C ARG A 217 -13.30 -18.84 -5.86
N GLY A 218 -12.36 -18.21 -5.14
CA GLY A 218 -10.92 -18.52 -5.18
C GLY A 218 -10.20 -17.97 -6.41
N ILE A 219 -8.92 -18.37 -6.56
CA ILE A 219 -7.98 -17.83 -7.56
C ILE A 219 -8.40 -18.06 -9.03
N LYS A 220 -9.26 -19.06 -9.30
CA LYS A 220 -9.77 -19.30 -10.66
C LYS A 220 -10.67 -18.19 -11.17
N THR A 221 -11.38 -17.50 -10.28
CA THR A 221 -12.27 -16.39 -10.65
C THR A 221 -11.53 -15.06 -10.54
N SER A 222 -10.79 -14.83 -9.45
CA SER A 222 -9.98 -13.63 -9.30
C SER A 222 -8.95 -13.52 -10.44
N GLY A 223 -8.28 -14.61 -10.83
CA GLY A 223 -7.35 -14.63 -11.95
C GLY A 223 -7.95 -14.14 -13.28
N LYS A 224 -9.23 -14.43 -13.57
CA LYS A 224 -9.89 -13.92 -14.79
C LYS A 224 -10.23 -12.43 -14.70
N VAL A 225 -10.66 -11.95 -13.53
CA VAL A 225 -10.94 -10.52 -13.30
C VAL A 225 -9.66 -9.70 -13.42
N VAL A 226 -8.54 -10.23 -12.93
CA VAL A 226 -7.24 -9.59 -12.97
C VAL A 226 -6.76 -9.28 -14.41
N TYR A 227 -7.15 -10.07 -15.43
CA TYR A 227 -6.86 -9.73 -16.82
C TYR A 227 -7.39 -8.35 -17.21
N PHE A 228 -8.59 -8.01 -16.76
CA PHE A 228 -9.18 -6.69 -17.03
C PHE A 228 -8.63 -5.63 -16.07
N THR A 229 -8.62 -5.90 -14.77
CA THR A 229 -8.23 -4.92 -13.74
C THR A 229 -6.75 -4.56 -13.80
N ALA A 230 -5.87 -5.47 -14.22
CA ALA A 230 -4.45 -5.19 -14.39
C ALA A 230 -4.10 -4.51 -15.72
N THR A 231 -4.90 -4.69 -16.79
CA THR A 231 -4.54 -4.12 -18.12
C THR A 231 -5.27 -2.82 -18.45
N ALA A 232 -6.56 -2.71 -18.11
CA ALA A 232 -7.36 -1.52 -18.40
C ALA A 232 -6.78 -0.22 -17.82
N PRO A 233 -6.19 -0.18 -16.60
CA PRO A 233 -5.58 1.02 -16.08
C PRO A 233 -4.46 1.59 -16.97
N TYR A 234 -3.67 0.75 -17.63
CA TYR A 234 -2.61 1.24 -18.53
C TYR A 234 -3.16 1.97 -19.75
N ILE A 235 -4.28 1.49 -20.29
CA ILE A 235 -4.97 2.18 -21.41
C ILE A 235 -5.46 3.54 -20.89
N LEU A 236 -6.10 3.57 -19.73
CA LEU A 236 -6.65 4.78 -19.14
C LEU A 236 -5.56 5.79 -18.75
N ILE A 237 -4.45 5.35 -18.12
CA ILE A 237 -3.30 6.20 -17.83
C ILE A 237 -2.72 6.80 -19.11
N THR A 238 -2.63 6.00 -20.19
CA THR A 238 -2.11 6.47 -21.49
C THR A 238 -3.00 7.56 -22.06
N VAL A 239 -4.32 7.36 -22.09
CA VAL A 239 -5.29 8.35 -22.59
C VAL A 239 -5.22 9.65 -21.76
N LEU A 240 -5.17 9.52 -20.42
CA LEU A 240 -5.05 10.66 -19.52
C LEU A 240 -3.69 11.38 -19.69
N LEU A 241 -2.59 10.65 -19.86
CA LEU A 241 -1.26 11.22 -20.07
C LEU A 241 -1.17 12.00 -21.37
N ILE A 242 -1.69 11.44 -22.48
CA ILE A 242 -1.73 12.14 -23.78
C ILE A 242 -2.44 13.48 -23.61
N ARG A 243 -3.57 13.50 -22.89
CA ARG A 243 -4.30 14.74 -22.59
C ARG A 243 -3.49 15.67 -21.70
N ALA A 244 -2.90 15.18 -20.61
CA ALA A 244 -2.17 15.98 -19.64
C ALA A 244 -0.94 16.68 -20.25
N VAL A 245 -0.18 15.99 -21.10
CA VAL A 245 1.02 16.56 -21.77
C VAL A 245 0.65 17.66 -22.76
N THR A 246 -0.56 17.63 -23.35
CA THR A 246 -1.03 18.70 -24.26
C THR A 246 -1.48 19.97 -23.55
N LEU A 247 -1.57 19.96 -22.21
CA LEU A 247 -1.98 21.13 -21.43
C LEU A 247 -0.88 22.19 -21.36
N PRO A 248 -1.24 23.48 -21.36
CA PRO A 248 -0.27 24.57 -21.24
C PRO A 248 0.38 24.55 -19.84
N GLY A 249 1.72 24.50 -19.78
CA GLY A 249 2.48 24.41 -18.51
C GLY A 249 2.93 22.99 -18.13
N ALA A 250 2.42 21.94 -18.78
CA ALA A 250 2.82 20.55 -18.51
C ALA A 250 4.34 20.32 -18.56
N GLY A 251 5.04 20.99 -19.48
CA GLY A 251 6.50 20.90 -19.60
C GLY A 251 7.27 21.36 -18.35
N GLU A 252 6.78 22.39 -17.65
CA GLU A 252 7.42 22.86 -16.40
C GLU A 252 7.26 21.81 -15.27
N GLY A 253 6.10 21.18 -15.18
CA GLY A 253 5.87 20.09 -14.23
C GLY A 253 6.77 18.88 -14.51
N ILE A 254 6.89 18.46 -15.79
CA ILE A 254 7.79 17.36 -16.20
C ILE A 254 9.25 17.73 -15.90
N LYS A 255 9.65 18.97 -16.15
CA LYS A 255 11.00 19.46 -15.84
C LYS A 255 11.29 19.41 -14.34
N PHE A 256 10.34 19.82 -13.49
CA PHE A 256 10.44 19.68 -12.04
C PHE A 256 10.57 18.21 -11.60
N TYR A 257 9.79 17.31 -12.21
CA TYR A 257 9.81 15.88 -11.92
C TYR A 257 11.15 15.22 -12.26
N LEU A 258 11.79 15.63 -13.36
CA LEU A 258 13.03 14.99 -13.82
C LEU A 258 14.29 15.67 -13.30
N LYS A 259 14.25 16.97 -12.99
CA LYS A 259 15.43 17.73 -12.54
C LYS A 259 15.74 17.41 -11.07
N PRO A 260 16.91 16.79 -10.77
CA PRO A 260 17.26 16.49 -9.39
C PRO A 260 17.78 17.72 -8.65
N ASP A 261 17.31 17.92 -7.42
CA ASP A 261 17.94 18.79 -6.43
C ASP A 261 18.92 17.96 -5.58
N TRP A 262 20.20 18.00 -5.95
CA TRP A 262 21.26 17.21 -5.29
C TRP A 262 21.43 17.53 -3.80
N SER A 263 20.99 18.70 -3.34
CA SER A 263 21.08 19.08 -1.92
C SER A 263 20.19 18.20 -1.05
N ARG A 264 19.05 17.75 -1.57
CA ARG A 264 18.09 16.88 -0.88
C ARG A 264 18.61 15.50 -0.56
N LEU A 265 19.59 15.00 -1.32
CA LEU A 265 20.19 13.67 -1.03
C LEU A 265 20.97 13.62 0.29
N LYS A 266 21.31 14.78 0.87
CA LYS A 266 21.94 14.87 2.19
C LYS A 266 20.94 14.71 3.34
N ASP A 267 19.64 14.86 3.05
CA ASP A 267 18.57 14.71 4.03
C ASP A 267 18.23 13.22 4.20
N GLY A 268 18.39 12.72 5.44
CA GLY A 268 18.03 11.33 5.77
C GLY A 268 16.54 11.01 5.59
N GLN A 269 15.66 12.01 5.64
CA GLN A 269 14.22 11.83 5.46
C GLN A 269 13.88 11.37 4.03
N VAL A 270 14.61 11.85 3.02
CA VAL A 270 14.42 11.42 1.62
C VAL A 270 14.69 9.93 1.44
N TRP A 271 15.72 9.40 2.11
CA TRP A 271 16.06 7.97 2.10
C TRP A 271 15.04 7.12 2.85
N LEU A 272 14.53 7.64 3.98
CA LEU A 272 13.47 6.97 4.75
C LEU A 272 12.16 6.92 3.94
N ASP A 273 11.77 8.04 3.34
CA ASP A 273 10.58 8.13 2.48
C ASP A 273 10.70 7.18 1.27
N ALA A 274 11.88 7.08 0.66
CA ALA A 274 12.13 6.16 -0.46
C ALA A 274 12.05 4.69 -0.03
N GLY A 275 12.65 4.33 1.10
CA GLY A 275 12.57 2.98 1.66
C GLY A 275 11.12 2.60 1.98
N THR A 276 10.38 3.46 2.69
CA THR A 276 8.98 3.19 3.04
C THR A 276 8.09 3.10 1.80
N GLN A 277 8.36 3.90 0.75
CA GLN A 277 7.63 3.82 -0.51
C GLN A 277 7.86 2.48 -1.21
N VAL A 278 9.09 1.99 -1.21
CA VAL A 278 9.43 0.69 -1.79
C VAL A 278 8.72 -0.44 -1.05
N PHE A 279 8.74 -0.46 0.29
CA PHE A 279 8.01 -1.47 1.09
C PHE A 279 6.51 -1.47 0.78
N TYR A 280 5.91 -0.30 0.73
CA TYR A 280 4.48 -0.15 0.46
C TYR A 280 4.12 -0.55 -0.97
N SER A 281 4.86 -0.05 -1.98
CA SER A 281 4.57 -0.30 -3.41
C SER A 281 4.76 -1.76 -3.82
N TYR A 282 5.69 -2.47 -3.19
CA TYR A 282 5.92 -3.90 -3.45
C TYR A 282 5.14 -4.81 -2.51
N SER A 283 4.40 -4.25 -1.57
CA SER A 283 3.60 -4.99 -0.58
C SER A 283 4.40 -6.09 0.15
N ILE A 284 5.71 -5.83 0.40
CA ILE A 284 6.60 -6.76 1.09
C ILE A 284 6.36 -6.74 2.59
N GLY A 285 6.57 -7.87 3.27
CA GLY A 285 6.25 -8.04 4.69
C GLY A 285 4.76 -8.21 4.98
N MET A 286 3.92 -8.28 3.95
CA MET A 286 2.46 -8.41 4.09
C MET A 286 1.96 -9.86 3.90
N GLY A 287 2.84 -10.81 3.56
CA GLY A 287 2.52 -12.22 3.35
C GLY A 287 1.76 -12.53 2.06
N GLY A 288 1.33 -11.53 1.28
CA GLY A 288 0.62 -11.73 0.02
C GLY A 288 1.51 -12.34 -1.06
N LEU A 289 2.77 -11.95 -1.15
CA LEU A 289 3.74 -12.53 -2.08
C LEU A 289 4.00 -14.01 -1.77
N ILE A 290 4.05 -14.38 -0.48
CA ILE A 290 4.13 -15.78 -0.04
C ILE A 290 2.88 -16.54 -0.49
N ALA A 291 1.69 -15.96 -0.28
CA ALA A 291 0.42 -16.58 -0.67
C ALA A 291 0.34 -16.78 -2.20
N LEU A 292 0.68 -15.76 -3.01
CA LEU A 292 0.70 -15.86 -4.48
C LEU A 292 1.71 -16.91 -4.97
N GLY A 293 2.93 -16.90 -4.41
CA GLY A 293 3.97 -17.88 -4.71
C GLY A 293 3.54 -19.32 -4.39
N SER A 294 2.75 -19.49 -3.32
CA SER A 294 2.31 -20.81 -2.86
C SER A 294 1.34 -21.54 -3.80
N TYR A 295 0.74 -20.82 -4.74
CA TYR A 295 -0.11 -21.41 -5.79
C TYR A 295 0.67 -21.78 -7.07
N ASN A 296 1.98 -21.50 -7.13
CA ASN A 296 2.82 -21.86 -8.26
C ASN A 296 3.12 -23.37 -8.27
N LYS A 297 3.36 -23.89 -9.46
CA LYS A 297 3.99 -25.21 -9.62
C LYS A 297 5.43 -25.15 -9.11
N TYR A 298 5.94 -26.25 -8.56
CA TYR A 298 7.26 -26.31 -7.93
C TYR A 298 8.40 -25.83 -8.85
N TYR A 299 8.38 -26.21 -10.13
CA TYR A 299 9.41 -25.85 -11.13
C TYR A 299 9.13 -24.55 -11.90
N ASN A 300 8.22 -23.69 -11.43
CA ASN A 300 8.01 -22.39 -12.08
C ASN A 300 9.22 -21.47 -11.88
N ASN A 301 9.64 -20.77 -12.95
CA ASN A 301 10.71 -19.78 -12.88
C ASN A 301 10.20 -18.46 -12.30
N PHE A 302 9.95 -18.44 -10.99
CA PHE A 302 9.48 -17.26 -10.28
C PHE A 302 10.53 -16.12 -10.23
N TYR A 303 11.83 -16.44 -10.31
CA TYR A 303 12.89 -15.44 -10.26
C TYR A 303 12.79 -14.45 -11.42
N ARG A 304 12.56 -14.95 -12.63
CA ARG A 304 12.30 -14.12 -13.80
C ARG A 304 11.01 -13.31 -13.64
N ASP A 305 9.98 -13.92 -13.06
CA ASP A 305 8.69 -13.27 -12.86
C ASP A 305 8.78 -12.11 -11.84
N CYS A 306 9.59 -12.26 -10.76
CA CYS A 306 9.90 -11.20 -9.82
C CYS A 306 10.65 -10.02 -10.46
N ILE A 307 11.60 -10.29 -11.37
CA ILE A 307 12.31 -9.23 -12.10
C ILE A 307 11.34 -8.45 -13.00
N TRP A 308 10.49 -9.16 -13.75
CA TRP A 308 9.47 -8.51 -14.57
C TRP A 308 8.50 -7.68 -13.74
N ASN A 309 8.04 -8.21 -12.59
CA ASN A 309 7.21 -7.45 -11.65
C ASN A 309 7.91 -6.19 -11.17
N ALA A 310 9.21 -6.27 -10.84
CA ALA A 310 9.97 -5.11 -10.39
C ALA A 310 10.06 -4.02 -11.47
N LEU A 311 10.32 -4.40 -12.72
CA LEU A 311 10.37 -3.48 -13.86
C LEU A 311 9.01 -2.84 -14.14
N CYS A 312 7.94 -3.64 -14.15
CA CYS A 312 6.58 -3.14 -14.40
C CYS A 312 6.09 -2.24 -13.27
N ASN A 313 6.29 -2.62 -12.01
CA ASN A 313 5.83 -1.85 -10.86
C ASN A 313 6.52 -0.48 -10.78
N SER A 314 7.86 -0.45 -10.84
CA SER A 314 8.59 0.82 -10.82
C SER A 314 8.36 1.63 -12.10
N GLY A 315 8.26 0.95 -13.25
CA GLY A 315 7.90 1.60 -14.52
C GLY A 315 6.54 2.29 -14.44
N THR A 316 5.55 1.66 -13.82
CA THR A 316 4.21 2.24 -13.61
C THR A 316 4.26 3.46 -12.69
N SER A 317 5.06 3.41 -11.61
CA SER A 317 5.26 4.57 -10.72
C SER A 317 5.82 5.77 -11.49
N VAL A 318 6.87 5.54 -12.29
CA VAL A 318 7.48 6.59 -13.10
C VAL A 318 6.51 7.09 -14.17
N TYR A 319 5.77 6.20 -14.83
CA TYR A 319 4.79 6.53 -15.85
C TYR A 319 3.63 7.36 -15.29
N GLY A 320 3.08 6.96 -14.14
CA GLY A 320 2.08 7.72 -13.41
C GLY A 320 2.59 9.08 -12.91
N GLY A 321 3.89 9.16 -12.58
CA GLY A 321 4.55 10.42 -12.24
C GLY A 321 4.48 11.44 -13.38
N PHE A 322 4.71 11.03 -14.63
CA PHE A 322 4.56 11.94 -15.78
C PHE A 322 3.13 12.49 -15.88
N LEU A 323 2.10 11.67 -15.66
CA LEU A 323 0.71 12.12 -15.66
C LEU A 323 0.48 13.20 -14.60
N ILE A 324 0.82 12.90 -13.35
CA ILE A 324 0.54 13.79 -12.22
C ILE A 324 1.35 15.09 -12.32
N PHE A 325 2.65 15.02 -12.66
CA PHE A 325 3.46 16.23 -12.77
C PHE A 325 3.12 17.10 -13.98
N SER A 326 2.61 16.51 -15.09
CA SER A 326 2.05 17.30 -16.19
C SER A 326 0.85 18.14 -15.73
N ILE A 327 -0.01 17.56 -14.91
CA ILE A 327 -1.19 18.23 -14.33
C ILE A 327 -0.77 19.30 -13.32
N LEU A 328 0.21 19.00 -12.45
CA LEU A 328 0.76 19.98 -11.52
C LEU A 328 1.39 21.19 -12.25
N GLY A 329 2.08 20.95 -13.34
CA GLY A 329 2.62 22.02 -14.18
C GLY A 329 1.55 22.88 -14.84
N PHE A 330 0.43 22.28 -15.26
CA PHE A 330 -0.73 23.01 -15.76
C PHE A 330 -1.35 23.89 -14.67
N MET A 331 -1.58 23.37 -13.48
CA MET A 331 -2.12 24.12 -12.35
C MET A 331 -1.20 25.29 -11.95
N ALA A 332 0.10 25.02 -11.79
CA ALA A 332 1.10 26.03 -11.47
C ALA A 332 1.04 27.24 -12.44
N LYS A 333 0.93 26.93 -13.74
CA LYS A 333 0.81 27.96 -14.78
C LYS A 333 -0.52 28.71 -14.70
N HIS A 334 -1.61 28.01 -14.39
CA HIS A 334 -2.95 28.61 -14.29
C HIS A 334 -3.09 29.51 -13.07
N GLU A 335 -2.51 29.12 -11.94
CA GLU A 335 -2.51 29.89 -10.69
C GLU A 335 -1.40 30.96 -10.65
N GLY A 336 -0.46 30.94 -11.58
CA GLY A 336 0.67 31.89 -11.63
C GLY A 336 1.69 31.68 -10.52
N VAL A 337 1.79 30.44 -9.97
CA VAL A 337 2.72 30.05 -8.89
C VAL A 337 3.77 29.07 -9.39
N GLU A 338 4.84 28.86 -8.60
CA GLU A 338 5.80 27.81 -8.94
C GLU A 338 5.22 26.42 -8.61
N VAL A 339 5.64 25.39 -9.40
CA VAL A 339 5.17 24.00 -9.20
C VAL A 339 5.35 23.51 -7.75
N LYS A 340 6.39 23.95 -7.06
CA LYS A 340 6.66 23.58 -5.65
C LYS A 340 5.60 24.10 -4.66
N ASP A 341 4.83 25.12 -5.02
CA ASP A 341 3.90 25.83 -4.13
C ASP A 341 2.43 25.42 -4.35
N VAL A 342 2.15 24.59 -5.38
CA VAL A 342 0.80 24.17 -5.79
C VAL A 342 0.14 23.21 -4.82
N VAL A 343 0.89 22.37 -4.08
CA VAL A 343 0.33 21.19 -3.38
C VAL A 343 0.45 21.28 -1.85
N GLN A 344 -0.69 21.02 -1.17
CA GLN A 344 -0.71 20.68 0.26
C GLN A 344 -0.51 19.16 0.46
N ALA A 345 0.07 18.78 1.60
CA ALA A 345 0.44 17.40 1.91
C ALA A 345 -0.76 16.44 2.11
N GLY A 346 -0.60 15.17 1.76
CA GLY A 346 -1.51 14.07 2.12
C GLY A 346 -2.38 13.55 0.97
N PRO A 347 -3.54 12.90 1.25
CA PRO A 347 -4.47 12.36 0.25
C PRO A 347 -5.08 13.43 -0.65
N GLY A 348 -4.85 14.72 -0.35
CA GLY A 348 -5.28 15.86 -1.13
C GLY A 348 -4.81 15.86 -2.59
N LEU A 349 -3.69 15.20 -2.92
CA LEU A 349 -3.21 15.15 -4.31
C LEU A 349 -4.22 14.51 -5.26
N VAL A 350 -4.87 13.42 -4.85
CA VAL A 350 -5.82 12.69 -5.70
C VAL A 350 -7.23 13.24 -5.61
N PHE A 351 -7.67 13.62 -4.41
CA PHE A 351 -9.07 14.03 -4.17
C PHE A 351 -9.29 15.54 -4.18
N LEU A 352 -8.22 16.33 -4.24
CA LEU A 352 -8.29 17.80 -4.36
C LEU A 352 -7.63 18.28 -5.65
N VAL A 353 -6.32 18.05 -5.81
CA VAL A 353 -5.54 18.64 -6.90
C VAL A 353 -5.97 18.11 -8.27
N TYR A 354 -6.13 16.80 -8.42
CA TYR A 354 -6.54 16.23 -9.71
C TYR A 354 -7.97 16.65 -10.12
N PRO A 355 -8.99 16.52 -9.26
CA PRO A 355 -10.34 17.00 -9.60
C PRO A 355 -10.41 18.48 -9.91
N GLU A 356 -9.61 19.31 -9.23
CA GLU A 356 -9.52 20.74 -9.48
C GLU A 356 -8.96 21.03 -10.88
N ALA A 357 -7.84 20.38 -11.23
CA ALA A 357 -7.26 20.51 -12.57
C ALA A 357 -8.21 20.05 -13.68
N VAL A 358 -8.93 18.94 -13.45
CA VAL A 358 -9.88 18.40 -14.42
C VAL A 358 -11.08 19.33 -14.60
N ALA A 359 -11.54 19.98 -13.53
CA ALA A 359 -12.65 20.93 -13.60
C ALA A 359 -12.38 22.11 -14.58
N GLN A 360 -11.10 22.42 -14.81
CA GLN A 360 -10.66 23.48 -15.73
C GLN A 360 -10.49 22.98 -17.19
N MET A 361 -10.67 21.68 -17.45
CA MET A 361 -10.50 21.12 -18.79
C MET A 361 -11.83 21.06 -19.56
N PRO A 362 -11.81 21.18 -20.89
CA PRO A 362 -13.00 20.88 -21.72
C PRO A 362 -13.38 19.40 -21.53
N LEU A 363 -14.68 19.11 -21.45
CA LEU A 363 -15.21 17.78 -21.13
C LEU A 363 -14.79 17.25 -19.75
N ALA A 364 -14.72 18.12 -18.76
CA ALA A 364 -14.33 17.79 -17.39
C ALA A 364 -14.99 16.53 -16.81
N PRO A 365 -16.32 16.28 -16.95
CA PRO A 365 -16.97 15.07 -16.46
C PRO A 365 -16.37 13.79 -17.03
N LEU A 366 -16.00 13.77 -18.31
CA LEU A 366 -15.37 12.61 -18.95
C LEU A 366 -14.00 12.29 -18.36
N TRP A 367 -13.15 13.30 -18.23
CA TRP A 367 -11.78 13.12 -17.70
C TRP A 367 -11.81 12.72 -16.23
N SER A 368 -12.73 13.29 -15.46
CA SER A 368 -12.94 12.90 -14.07
C SER A 368 -13.40 11.45 -13.93
N ALA A 369 -14.42 11.03 -14.70
CA ALA A 369 -14.90 9.66 -14.68
C ALA A 369 -13.81 8.66 -15.08
N LEU A 370 -13.03 8.94 -16.14
CA LEU A 370 -11.92 8.08 -16.57
C LEU A 370 -10.85 7.94 -15.49
N PHE A 371 -10.51 9.03 -14.80
CA PHE A 371 -9.51 9.00 -13.74
C PHE A 371 -9.96 8.20 -12.54
N PHE A 372 -11.16 8.47 -11.98
CA PHE A 372 -11.64 7.75 -10.81
C PHE A 372 -11.95 6.28 -11.14
N PHE A 373 -12.37 5.97 -12.36
CA PHE A 373 -12.52 4.59 -12.81
C PHE A 373 -11.16 3.87 -12.89
N MET A 374 -10.14 4.50 -13.46
CA MET A 374 -8.76 3.98 -13.47
C MET A 374 -8.25 3.75 -12.03
N PHE A 375 -8.44 4.75 -11.15
CA PHE A 375 -7.99 4.69 -9.77
C PHE A 375 -8.70 3.57 -8.98
N LEU A 376 -10.00 3.38 -9.25
CA LEU A 376 -10.78 2.28 -8.68
C LEU A 376 -10.26 0.91 -9.13
N LEU A 377 -9.99 0.72 -10.42
CA LEU A 377 -9.48 -0.56 -10.94
C LEU A 377 -8.13 -0.93 -10.32
N LEU A 378 -7.21 0.03 -10.24
CA LEU A 378 -5.89 -0.18 -9.60
C LEU A 378 -6.03 -0.58 -8.13
N GLY A 379 -6.94 0.07 -7.41
CA GLY A 379 -7.14 -0.23 -6.00
C GLY A 379 -7.84 -1.56 -5.76
N LEU A 380 -8.82 -1.92 -6.59
CA LEU A 380 -9.54 -3.19 -6.45
C LEU A 380 -8.63 -4.40 -6.67
N ASP A 381 -7.72 -4.32 -7.64
CA ASP A 381 -6.82 -5.43 -7.97
C ASP A 381 -5.92 -5.79 -6.77
N SER A 382 -5.30 -4.78 -6.16
CA SER A 382 -4.51 -4.98 -4.93
C SER A 382 -5.39 -5.48 -3.77
N ALA A 383 -6.62 -4.96 -3.61
CA ALA A 383 -7.53 -5.38 -2.54
C ALA A 383 -7.91 -6.85 -2.64
N PHE A 384 -8.15 -7.37 -3.86
CA PHE A 384 -8.49 -8.79 -4.07
C PHE A 384 -7.38 -9.71 -3.54
N VAL A 385 -6.13 -9.43 -3.89
CA VAL A 385 -5.00 -10.24 -3.46
C VAL A 385 -4.76 -10.13 -1.96
N VAL A 386 -4.91 -8.93 -1.38
CA VAL A 386 -4.82 -8.73 0.07
C VAL A 386 -5.83 -9.59 0.81
N ILE A 387 -7.10 -9.55 0.42
CA ILE A 387 -8.17 -10.36 1.03
C ILE A 387 -7.88 -11.85 0.84
N GLU A 388 -7.52 -12.29 -0.37
CA GLU A 388 -7.19 -13.68 -0.66
C GLU A 388 -6.01 -14.17 0.20
N SER A 389 -4.98 -13.33 0.42
CA SER A 389 -3.82 -13.70 1.23
C SER A 389 -4.18 -13.95 2.70
N ILE A 390 -5.04 -13.10 3.29
CA ILE A 390 -5.52 -13.28 4.67
C ILE A 390 -6.37 -14.55 4.77
N ILE A 391 -7.34 -14.70 3.86
CA ILE A 391 -8.22 -15.87 3.86
C ILE A 391 -7.42 -17.15 3.68
N THR A 392 -6.46 -17.18 2.76
CA THR A 392 -5.59 -18.35 2.53
C THR A 392 -4.75 -18.67 3.76
N ALA A 393 -4.17 -17.67 4.42
CA ALA A 393 -3.36 -17.89 5.62
C ALA A 393 -4.19 -18.57 6.74
N ILE A 394 -5.44 -18.13 6.93
CA ILE A 394 -6.33 -18.70 7.95
C ILE A 394 -6.88 -20.08 7.52
N VAL A 395 -7.26 -20.22 6.25
CA VAL A 395 -7.75 -21.50 5.71
C VAL A 395 -6.68 -22.58 5.77
N ASP A 396 -5.40 -22.24 5.58
CA ASP A 396 -4.29 -23.18 5.69
C ASP A 396 -4.07 -23.64 7.15
N LEU A 397 -4.28 -22.76 8.14
CA LEU A 397 -4.24 -23.11 9.56
C LEU A 397 -5.37 -24.10 9.94
N PHE A 398 -6.57 -23.89 9.40
CA PHE A 398 -7.77 -24.66 9.73
C PHE A 398 -8.28 -25.47 8.52
N SER A 399 -7.36 -26.03 7.72
CA SER A 399 -7.65 -26.68 6.44
C SER A 399 -8.67 -27.81 6.53
N GLN A 400 -8.63 -28.61 7.61
CA GLN A 400 -9.58 -29.73 7.82
C GLN A 400 -11.04 -29.26 8.00
N HIS A 401 -11.27 -28.02 8.46
CA HIS A 401 -12.60 -27.49 8.71
C HIS A 401 -13.06 -26.53 7.62
N LEU A 402 -12.20 -25.62 7.19
CA LEU A 402 -12.58 -24.53 6.27
C LEU A 402 -12.56 -24.93 4.79
N ARG A 403 -11.82 -25.99 4.39
CA ARG A 403 -11.80 -26.47 3.00
C ARG A 403 -12.94 -27.40 2.64
N ARG A 404 -13.94 -27.59 3.52
CA ARG A 404 -15.10 -28.46 3.29
C ARG A 404 -16.30 -27.67 2.81
N GLY A 405 -16.95 -28.14 1.73
CA GLY A 405 -18.20 -27.55 1.21
C GLY A 405 -18.07 -26.06 0.88
N TYR A 406 -18.99 -25.26 1.38
CA TYR A 406 -19.06 -23.79 1.22
C TYR A 406 -18.49 -23.02 2.41
N ARG A 407 -17.73 -23.65 3.29
CA ARG A 407 -17.25 -23.03 4.54
C ARG A 407 -16.22 -21.93 4.28
N LYS A 408 -15.38 -22.06 3.24
CA LYS A 408 -14.44 -21.01 2.81
C LYS A 408 -15.19 -19.76 2.39
N GLU A 409 -16.21 -19.93 1.55
CA GLU A 409 -17.03 -18.83 1.02
C GLU A 409 -17.79 -18.10 2.15
N LEU A 410 -18.39 -18.86 3.08
CA LEU A 410 -19.07 -18.30 4.25
C LEU A 410 -18.10 -17.57 5.19
N PHE A 411 -16.92 -18.14 5.42
CA PHE A 411 -15.87 -17.51 6.22
C PHE A 411 -15.41 -16.19 5.57
N THR A 412 -15.20 -16.18 4.25
CA THR A 412 -14.86 -14.95 3.51
C THR A 412 -15.95 -13.89 3.65
N ALA A 413 -17.23 -14.27 3.55
CA ALA A 413 -18.35 -13.35 3.76
C ALA A 413 -18.36 -12.75 5.17
N LEU A 414 -18.13 -13.58 6.18
CA LEU A 414 -18.06 -13.15 7.57
C LEU A 414 -16.93 -12.14 7.78
N MET A 415 -15.73 -12.43 7.27
CA MET A 415 -14.57 -11.53 7.39
C MET A 415 -14.80 -10.21 6.66
N CYS A 416 -15.31 -10.22 5.43
CA CYS A 416 -15.66 -8.99 4.70
C CYS A 416 -16.72 -8.16 5.46
N SER A 417 -17.72 -8.81 6.07
CA SER A 417 -18.74 -8.14 6.87
C SER A 417 -18.14 -7.50 8.13
N LEU A 418 -17.25 -8.19 8.84
CA LEU A 418 -16.56 -7.65 10.01
C LEU A 418 -15.68 -6.45 9.64
N TRP A 419 -14.91 -6.53 8.56
CA TRP A 419 -14.08 -5.43 8.09
C TRP A 419 -14.91 -4.24 7.60
N PHE A 420 -16.05 -4.49 6.95
CA PHE A 420 -17.01 -3.43 6.61
C PHE A 420 -17.51 -2.71 7.87
N LEU A 421 -17.93 -3.45 8.90
CA LEU A 421 -18.40 -2.86 10.16
C LEU A 421 -17.32 -2.02 10.84
N CYS A 422 -16.07 -2.49 10.86
CA CYS A 422 -14.93 -1.70 11.34
C CYS A 422 -14.72 -0.44 10.48
N GLY A 423 -14.82 -0.57 9.15
CA GLY A 423 -14.69 0.53 8.21
C GLY A 423 -15.75 1.62 8.35
N LEU A 424 -16.93 1.31 8.91
CA LEU A 424 -17.96 2.30 9.19
C LEU A 424 -17.48 3.41 10.13
N SER A 425 -16.55 3.11 11.04
CA SER A 425 -15.95 4.13 11.92
C SER A 425 -15.19 5.21 11.15
N MET A 426 -14.67 4.88 9.95
CA MET A 426 -13.87 5.77 9.10
C MET A 426 -14.74 6.58 8.11
N VAL A 427 -16.03 6.28 8.01
CA VAL A 427 -16.99 7.02 7.18
C VAL A 427 -18.01 7.81 8.01
N THR A 428 -17.69 8.09 9.27
CA THR A 428 -18.39 9.06 10.13
C THR A 428 -17.87 10.47 9.87
N LYS A 429 -18.48 11.49 10.47
CA LYS A 429 -17.97 12.88 10.40
C LYS A 429 -16.55 13.02 10.97
N GLY A 430 -16.21 12.27 12.01
CA GLY A 430 -14.85 12.16 12.57
C GLY A 430 -13.98 11.11 11.88
N GLY A 431 -14.49 10.45 10.85
CA GLY A 431 -13.88 9.27 10.22
C GLY A 431 -12.50 9.52 9.61
N MET A 432 -12.26 10.73 9.09
CA MET A 432 -10.95 11.09 8.55
C MET A 432 -9.84 11.04 9.61
N TYR A 433 -10.15 11.39 10.84
CA TYR A 433 -9.18 11.30 11.96
C TYR A 433 -8.89 9.84 12.31
N VAL A 434 -9.90 8.96 12.25
CA VAL A 434 -9.71 7.52 12.44
C VAL A 434 -8.89 6.93 11.30
N PHE A 435 -9.21 7.28 10.05
CA PHE A 435 -8.46 6.87 8.86
C PHE A 435 -6.96 7.21 8.99
N GLN A 436 -6.65 8.45 9.37
CA GLN A 436 -5.25 8.88 9.55
C GLN A 436 -4.51 8.10 10.65
N LEU A 437 -5.19 7.66 11.71
CA LEU A 437 -4.59 6.76 12.72
C LEU A 437 -4.21 5.43 12.09
N PHE A 438 -5.09 4.81 11.31
CA PHE A 438 -4.80 3.54 10.64
C PHE A 438 -3.66 3.70 9.63
N ASP A 439 -3.69 4.74 8.80
CA ASP A 439 -2.64 4.99 7.81
C ASP A 439 -1.27 5.22 8.47
N ALA A 440 -1.22 6.06 9.51
CA ALA A 440 0.03 6.43 10.16
C ALA A 440 0.65 5.31 11.01
N TYR A 441 -0.16 4.48 11.69
CA TYR A 441 0.36 3.49 12.64
C TYR A 441 0.33 2.06 12.14
N CYS A 442 -0.55 1.71 11.19
CA CYS A 442 -0.64 0.35 10.64
C CYS A 442 -0.02 0.23 9.25
N GLY A 443 -0.27 1.22 8.38
CA GLY A 443 0.28 1.27 7.02
C GLY A 443 1.68 1.87 6.95
N ALA A 444 2.15 2.52 8.01
CA ALA A 444 3.46 3.15 8.01
C ALA A 444 4.58 2.13 7.81
N GLY A 445 5.50 2.47 6.90
CA GLY A 445 6.59 1.59 6.47
C GLY A 445 7.47 1.03 7.59
N THR A 446 7.41 1.58 8.80
CA THR A 446 8.21 1.12 9.95
C THR A 446 7.79 -0.26 10.45
N VAL A 447 6.47 -0.53 10.49
CA VAL A 447 5.95 -1.85 10.89
C VAL A 447 6.38 -2.90 9.88
N LEU A 448 6.22 -2.60 8.59
CA LEU A 448 6.65 -3.46 7.50
C LEU A 448 8.17 -3.68 7.51
N LEU A 449 8.95 -2.62 7.78
CA LEU A 449 10.41 -2.74 7.92
C LEU A 449 10.80 -3.76 8.98
N LEU A 450 10.14 -3.76 10.15
CA LEU A 450 10.43 -4.69 11.23
C LEU A 450 10.01 -6.13 10.91
N VAL A 451 8.90 -6.32 10.20
CA VAL A 451 8.45 -7.63 9.71
C VAL A 451 9.47 -8.18 8.71
N VAL A 452 9.82 -7.41 7.66
CA VAL A 452 10.80 -7.80 6.63
C VAL A 452 12.17 -8.10 7.24
N LEU A 453 12.55 -7.34 8.26
CA LEU A 453 13.77 -7.64 8.99
C LEU A 453 13.71 -9.02 9.66
N GLY A 454 12.56 -9.35 10.28
CA GLY A 454 12.31 -10.69 10.83
C GLY A 454 12.42 -11.77 9.75
N GLU A 455 11.87 -11.56 8.56
CA GLU A 455 11.95 -12.47 7.42
C GLU A 455 13.39 -12.71 6.97
N CYS A 456 14.15 -11.63 6.80
CA CYS A 456 15.56 -11.69 6.46
C CYS A 456 16.39 -12.40 7.54
N LEU A 457 16.09 -12.18 8.84
CA LEU A 457 16.69 -12.90 9.94
C LEU A 457 16.38 -14.39 9.89
N ALA A 458 15.11 -14.74 9.67
CA ALA A 458 14.67 -16.14 9.60
C ALA A 458 15.40 -16.91 8.49
N ILE A 459 15.43 -16.37 7.29
CA ILE A 459 16.01 -17.05 6.11
C ILE A 459 17.53 -16.87 6.07
N GLY A 460 18.05 -15.68 6.33
CA GLY A 460 19.48 -15.38 6.23
C GLY A 460 20.34 -16.05 7.31
N TRP A 461 19.73 -16.33 8.50
CA TRP A 461 20.45 -16.75 9.69
C TRP A 461 19.98 -18.05 10.31
N PHE A 462 18.68 -18.11 10.70
CA PHE A 462 18.15 -19.26 11.42
C PHE A 462 18.00 -20.47 10.48
N TYR A 463 17.39 -20.29 9.32
CA TYR A 463 17.29 -21.35 8.31
C TYR A 463 18.61 -21.56 7.58
N GLY A 464 19.29 -20.49 7.25
CA GLY A 464 20.55 -20.44 6.54
C GLY A 464 20.40 -20.07 5.07
N ARG A 465 21.10 -18.98 4.66
CA ARG A 465 21.10 -18.48 3.29
C ARG A 465 21.41 -19.57 2.27
N ASP A 466 22.49 -20.31 2.50
CA ASP A 466 23.02 -21.28 1.52
C ASP A 466 22.04 -22.46 1.33
N ARG A 467 21.36 -22.89 2.42
CA ARG A 467 20.29 -23.89 2.34
C ARG A 467 19.11 -23.37 1.50
N PHE A 468 18.70 -22.12 1.71
CA PHE A 468 17.61 -21.54 0.93
C PHE A 468 17.98 -21.36 -0.55
N TYR A 469 19.24 -21.01 -0.84
CA TYR A 469 19.76 -20.99 -2.22
C TYR A 469 19.70 -22.36 -2.88
N SER A 470 20.12 -23.42 -2.20
CA SER A 470 20.02 -24.79 -2.72
C SER A 470 18.58 -25.21 -3.00
N ASN A 471 17.63 -24.78 -2.14
CA ASN A 471 16.21 -25.02 -2.39
C ASN A 471 15.69 -24.26 -3.63
N ILE A 472 16.11 -23.01 -3.82
CA ILE A 472 15.77 -22.23 -5.02
C ILE A 472 16.38 -22.85 -6.27
N GLU A 473 17.63 -23.27 -6.20
CA GLU A 473 18.32 -23.95 -7.30
C GLU A 473 17.62 -25.27 -7.67
N ALA A 474 17.16 -26.04 -6.67
CA ALA A 474 16.38 -27.26 -6.90
C ALA A 474 15.03 -26.96 -7.60
N MET A 475 14.39 -25.82 -7.30
CA MET A 475 13.16 -25.40 -7.97
C MET A 475 13.38 -24.87 -9.40
N LEU A 476 14.46 -24.12 -9.62
CA LEU A 476 14.71 -23.42 -10.88
C LEU A 476 15.58 -24.21 -11.87
N GLY A 477 16.40 -25.16 -11.37
CA GLY A 477 17.40 -25.88 -12.16
C GLY A 477 18.69 -25.08 -12.44
N PHE A 478 18.81 -23.85 -11.91
CA PHE A 478 19.99 -23.00 -12.03
C PHE A 478 20.15 -22.09 -10.79
N PRO A 479 21.38 -21.68 -10.44
CA PRO A 479 21.64 -20.79 -9.33
C PRO A 479 21.18 -19.36 -9.65
N ILE A 480 20.51 -18.69 -8.69
CA ILE A 480 20.16 -17.27 -8.81
C ILE A 480 21.36 -16.37 -8.49
N ASN A 481 21.27 -15.08 -8.89
CA ASN A 481 22.32 -14.11 -8.63
C ASN A 481 22.65 -14.04 -7.12
N PRO A 482 23.92 -14.19 -6.72
CA PRO A 482 24.37 -14.11 -5.34
C PRO A 482 24.02 -12.80 -4.61
N TRP A 483 23.68 -11.75 -5.36
CA TRP A 483 23.27 -10.44 -4.85
C TRP A 483 22.07 -10.53 -3.90
N CYS A 484 21.04 -11.30 -4.27
CA CYS A 484 19.86 -11.47 -3.41
C CYS A 484 20.23 -12.02 -2.02
N GLY A 485 21.02 -13.08 -1.98
CA GLY A 485 21.47 -13.66 -0.72
C GLY A 485 22.43 -12.76 0.06
N TRP A 486 23.22 -11.94 -0.64
CA TRP A 486 24.03 -10.91 -0.01
C TRP A 486 23.13 -9.85 0.66
N CYS A 487 22.06 -9.40 0.01
CA CYS A 487 21.07 -8.49 0.57
C CYS A 487 20.35 -9.12 1.78
N TRP A 488 19.90 -10.38 1.71
CA TRP A 488 19.27 -11.06 2.85
C TRP A 488 20.20 -11.20 4.04
N LYS A 489 21.50 -11.44 3.81
CA LYS A 489 22.48 -11.60 4.86
C LYS A 489 22.91 -10.29 5.49
N TYR A 490 22.95 -9.20 4.76
CA TYR A 490 23.46 -7.90 5.19
C TYR A 490 22.41 -6.85 5.48
N LEU A 491 21.20 -6.98 4.93
CA LEU A 491 19.99 -6.33 5.45
C LEU A 491 19.61 -6.92 6.81
N SER A 492 19.95 -8.17 7.01
CA SER A 492 19.75 -8.94 8.21
C SER A 492 20.99 -8.85 9.13
N PRO A 493 20.86 -8.78 10.45
CA PRO A 493 21.99 -8.66 11.38
C PRO A 493 22.88 -9.89 11.35
N THR A 494 24.20 -9.68 11.19
CA THR A 494 25.21 -10.73 11.11
C THR A 494 25.63 -11.28 12.47
N THR A 495 25.97 -12.58 12.57
CA THR A 495 26.46 -13.25 13.78
C THR A 495 27.90 -12.84 14.13
N GLY A 496 28.26 -12.94 15.39
CA GLY A 496 29.61 -12.78 15.88
C GLY A 496 30.05 -11.32 16.05
N LYS A 497 31.29 -11.01 15.69
CA LYS A 497 31.89 -9.67 15.92
C LYS A 497 31.17 -8.52 15.23
N THR A 498 30.37 -8.82 14.22
CA THR A 498 29.59 -7.84 13.45
C THR A 498 28.20 -7.57 14.08
N MET A 499 27.69 -8.46 14.93
CA MET A 499 26.39 -8.32 15.60
C MET A 499 26.29 -7.05 16.45
N ALA A 500 27.40 -6.63 17.08
CA ALA A 500 27.46 -5.39 17.86
C ALA A 500 27.37 -4.13 16.98
N ARG A 501 27.88 -4.18 15.75
CA ARG A 501 27.86 -3.05 14.82
C ARG A 501 26.48 -2.89 14.18
N GLN A 502 25.79 -3.97 13.97
CA GLN A 502 24.49 -4.00 13.28
C GLN A 502 23.30 -3.90 14.22
N ARG A 503 23.40 -4.36 15.47
CA ARG A 503 22.53 -3.90 16.57
C ARG A 503 22.49 -2.37 16.61
N ARG A 504 23.63 -1.71 16.32
CA ARG A 504 23.70 -0.24 16.25
C ARG A 504 22.92 0.31 15.04
N ILE A 505 22.95 -0.33 13.87
CA ILE A 505 22.21 0.15 12.68
C ILE A 505 20.72 -0.08 12.86
N LEU A 506 20.30 -1.24 13.35
CA LEU A 506 18.90 -1.54 13.63
C LEU A 506 18.36 -0.68 14.75
N SER A 507 19.12 -0.61 15.87
CA SER A 507 18.84 0.32 16.94
C SER A 507 18.90 1.76 16.45
N ALA A 508 19.81 2.09 15.52
CA ALA A 508 19.90 3.43 14.95
C ALA A 508 18.69 3.79 14.08
N VAL A 509 18.20 2.90 13.22
CA VAL A 509 16.96 3.15 12.45
C VAL A 509 15.75 3.25 13.38
N PHE A 510 15.64 2.35 14.35
CA PHE A 510 14.54 2.40 15.32
C PHE A 510 14.68 3.59 16.27
N VAL A 511 15.88 3.88 16.78
CA VAL A 511 16.16 5.06 17.59
C VAL A 511 16.00 6.33 16.78
N PHE A 512 16.44 6.36 15.53
CA PHE A 512 16.19 7.49 14.62
C PHE A 512 14.69 7.73 14.43
N TYR A 513 13.90 6.67 14.18
CA TYR A 513 12.45 6.79 14.08
C TYR A 513 11.82 7.29 15.39
N LEU A 514 12.25 6.77 16.54
CA LEU A 514 11.78 7.26 17.84
C LEU A 514 12.25 8.69 18.15
N SER A 515 13.47 9.05 17.76
CA SER A 515 14.02 10.39 17.98
C SER A 515 13.43 11.44 17.03
N THR A 516 12.99 11.02 15.85
CA THR A 516 12.31 11.88 14.87
C THR A 516 10.80 11.79 14.95
N TYR A 517 10.27 10.99 15.92
CA TYR A 517 8.83 10.87 16.12
C TYR A 517 8.21 12.23 16.41
N GLN A 518 7.23 12.58 15.58
CA GLN A 518 6.38 13.74 15.81
C GLN A 518 4.96 13.27 16.10
N PRO A 519 4.28 13.88 17.07
CA PRO A 519 2.86 13.60 17.31
C PRO A 519 2.05 13.71 16.03
N LEU A 520 1.16 12.75 15.79
CA LEU A 520 0.31 12.75 14.61
C LEU A 520 -0.52 14.03 14.57
N LYS A 521 -0.54 14.69 13.40
CA LYS A 521 -1.32 15.89 13.13
C LYS A 521 -2.07 15.71 11.81
N TYR A 522 -3.27 16.24 11.75
CA TYR A 522 -4.02 16.38 10.51
C TYR A 522 -4.38 17.85 10.32
N ARG A 523 -3.74 18.51 9.37
CA ARG A 523 -3.77 19.97 9.23
C ARG A 523 -3.39 20.67 10.56
N GLU A 524 -4.30 21.48 11.13
CA GLU A 524 -4.07 22.14 12.42
C GLU A 524 -4.45 21.28 13.64
N TYR A 525 -5.18 20.15 13.43
CA TYR A 525 -5.60 19.29 14.52
C TYR A 525 -4.46 18.41 15.03
N VAL A 526 -4.15 18.53 16.32
CA VAL A 526 -3.18 17.68 17.04
C VAL A 526 -3.93 16.57 17.75
N TYR A 527 -3.56 15.32 17.51
CA TYR A 527 -4.22 14.16 18.12
C TYR A 527 -4.01 14.13 19.63
N PRO A 528 -5.07 13.86 20.41
CA PRO A 528 -4.97 13.69 21.86
C PRO A 528 -4.10 12.47 22.21
N ALA A 529 -3.52 12.47 23.42
CA ALA A 529 -2.62 11.37 23.86
C ALA A 529 -3.28 9.99 23.80
N TRP A 530 -4.59 9.88 24.13
CA TRP A 530 -5.30 8.60 24.02
C TRP A 530 -5.45 8.11 22.57
N GLY A 531 -5.65 9.01 21.61
CA GLY A 531 -5.71 8.66 20.19
C GLY A 531 -4.38 8.13 19.68
N GLN A 532 -3.27 8.78 20.07
CA GLN A 532 -1.92 8.29 19.75
C GLN A 532 -1.62 6.95 20.44
N ALA A 533 -2.09 6.75 21.68
CA ALA A 533 -1.95 5.47 22.39
C ALA A 533 -2.67 4.33 21.67
N ILE A 534 -3.88 4.56 21.11
CA ILE A 534 -4.57 3.58 20.27
C ILE A 534 -3.74 3.22 19.05
N GLY A 535 -3.18 4.21 18.35
CA GLY A 535 -2.30 3.97 17.22
C GLY A 535 -1.10 3.08 17.59
N TRP A 536 -0.41 3.39 18.68
CA TRP A 536 0.69 2.55 19.18
C TRP A 536 0.25 1.14 19.59
N LEU A 537 -0.95 0.99 20.19
CA LEU A 537 -1.50 -0.34 20.50
C LEU A 537 -1.76 -1.15 19.24
N MET A 538 -2.23 -0.54 18.14
CA MET A 538 -2.41 -1.22 16.85
C MET A 538 -1.05 -1.70 16.30
N THR A 539 -0.03 -0.84 16.30
CA THR A 539 1.34 -1.20 15.91
C THR A 539 1.88 -2.36 16.76
N LEU A 540 1.79 -2.23 18.07
CA LEU A 540 2.31 -3.22 19.02
C LEU A 540 1.53 -4.54 18.95
N SER A 541 0.21 -4.52 18.68
CA SER A 541 -0.59 -5.73 18.52
C SER A 541 -0.01 -6.65 17.44
N SER A 542 0.47 -6.09 16.34
CA SER A 542 1.07 -6.84 15.24
C SER A 542 2.49 -7.30 15.59
N LEU A 543 3.34 -6.39 16.05
CA LEU A 543 4.76 -6.70 16.29
C LEU A 543 5.00 -7.62 17.48
N SER A 544 4.15 -7.55 18.52
CA SER A 544 4.26 -8.42 19.69
C SER A 544 3.99 -9.90 19.40
N LEU A 545 3.31 -10.22 18.28
CA LEU A 545 3.07 -11.61 17.87
C LEU A 545 4.39 -12.34 17.54
N ILE A 546 5.42 -11.64 17.07
CA ILE A 546 6.71 -12.26 16.77
C ILE A 546 7.34 -12.85 18.04
N PRO A 547 7.63 -12.06 19.10
CA PRO A 547 8.18 -12.60 20.34
C PRO A 547 7.18 -13.47 21.11
N ALA A 548 5.89 -13.19 21.07
CA ALA A 548 4.89 -13.98 21.79
C ALA A 548 4.83 -15.42 21.28
N VAL A 549 4.74 -15.62 19.95
CA VAL A 549 4.74 -16.96 19.36
C VAL A 549 6.08 -17.66 19.61
N MET A 550 7.19 -16.94 19.53
CA MET A 550 8.52 -17.48 19.83
C MET A 550 8.57 -18.01 21.29
N ILE A 551 8.11 -17.22 22.27
CA ILE A 551 8.08 -17.63 23.66
C ILE A 551 7.13 -18.84 23.85
N CYS A 552 5.93 -18.80 23.30
CA CYS A 552 4.98 -19.93 23.38
C CYS A 552 5.59 -21.23 22.80
N LYS A 553 6.27 -21.16 21.67
CA LYS A 553 6.94 -22.32 21.05
C LYS A 553 8.08 -22.86 21.94
N LEU A 554 8.90 -21.96 22.51
CA LEU A 554 9.97 -22.34 23.44
C LEU A 554 9.44 -22.98 24.73
N MET A 555 8.30 -22.50 25.24
CA MET A 555 7.68 -23.05 26.45
C MET A 555 7.09 -24.45 26.21
N ASN A 556 6.53 -24.69 25.03
CA ASN A 556 5.90 -25.96 24.68
C ASN A 556 6.90 -27.03 24.19
N ALA A 557 8.13 -26.65 23.86
CA ALA A 557 9.18 -27.59 23.47
C ALA A 557 9.79 -28.27 24.71
N THR A 558 10.23 -29.52 24.57
CA THR A 558 10.84 -30.32 25.63
C THR A 558 12.38 -30.29 25.56
N GLY A 559 13.08 -30.43 26.68
CA GLY A 559 14.54 -30.41 26.74
C GLY A 559 15.16 -29.12 27.27
N SER A 560 16.47 -28.99 27.19
CA SER A 560 17.21 -27.78 27.58
C SER A 560 16.92 -26.61 26.62
N ILE A 561 17.11 -25.37 27.04
CA ILE A 561 16.87 -24.19 26.20
C ILE A 561 17.67 -24.26 24.88
N LYS A 562 18.89 -24.77 24.92
CA LYS A 562 19.75 -24.94 23.73
C LYS A 562 19.19 -25.99 22.76
N GLU A 563 18.67 -27.09 23.28
CA GLU A 563 18.02 -28.15 22.48
C GLU A 563 16.72 -27.64 21.86
N ARG A 564 15.87 -26.96 22.64
CA ARG A 564 14.63 -26.34 22.16
C ARG A 564 14.89 -25.35 21.03
N LEU A 565 15.90 -24.46 21.18
CA LEU A 565 16.30 -23.53 20.13
C LEU A 565 16.76 -24.25 18.87
N ARG A 566 17.56 -25.33 19.03
CA ARG A 566 18.03 -26.11 17.89
C ARG A 566 16.87 -26.83 17.18
N GLU A 567 15.97 -27.46 17.91
CA GLU A 567 14.80 -28.15 17.37
C GLU A 567 13.88 -27.18 16.61
N LEU A 568 13.57 -26.02 17.18
CA LEU A 568 12.67 -25.03 16.59
C LEU A 568 13.29 -24.25 15.39
N THR A 569 14.58 -24.42 15.13
CA THR A 569 15.25 -23.91 13.91
C THR A 569 15.35 -24.96 12.79
N ILE A 570 14.99 -26.23 13.08
CA ILE A 570 14.91 -27.27 12.06
C ILE A 570 13.56 -27.16 11.33
N PRO A 571 13.55 -27.16 9.99
CA PRO A 571 12.31 -27.08 9.25
C PRO A 571 11.42 -28.29 9.51
N VAL A 572 10.16 -28.05 9.77
CA VAL A 572 9.14 -29.10 9.74
C VAL A 572 8.79 -29.32 8.28
N LEU A 573 9.35 -30.40 7.69
CA LEU A 573 9.14 -30.73 6.28
C LEU A 573 7.70 -31.20 6.09
N PHE A 574 6.98 -30.52 5.22
CA PHE A 574 5.69 -30.97 4.73
C PHE A 574 5.92 -31.91 3.54
N HIS A 575 5.37 -33.14 3.61
CA HIS A 575 5.32 -33.99 2.45
C HIS A 575 4.35 -33.40 1.44
N ARG A 576 4.86 -32.87 0.34
CA ARG A 576 4.07 -32.65 -0.85
C ARG A 576 3.74 -34.03 -1.40
N GLN A 577 2.47 -34.44 -1.43
CA GLN A 577 2.03 -35.53 -2.27
C GLN A 577 2.17 -35.08 -3.72
N GLU A 578 3.31 -35.31 -4.32
CA GLU A 578 3.48 -35.23 -5.77
C GLU A 578 3.08 -36.54 -6.38
N ASP A 579 2.39 -36.47 -7.51
CA ASP A 579 2.12 -37.58 -8.40
C ASP A 579 3.36 -38.46 -8.58
N ASN A 580 3.16 -39.75 -8.49
CA ASN A 580 4.03 -40.89 -8.30
C ASN A 580 5.34 -41.04 -9.12
N GLU A 581 5.97 -40.00 -9.68
CA GLU A 581 7.19 -40.20 -10.49
C GLU A 581 8.47 -39.50 -10.04
N THR A 582 8.46 -38.63 -9.00
CA THR A 582 9.71 -37.92 -8.58
C THR A 582 9.95 -37.83 -7.07
N ALA A 583 9.35 -38.67 -6.27
CA ALA A 583 9.49 -38.68 -4.80
C ALA A 583 10.82 -39.32 -4.30
N GLN A 584 11.93 -39.21 -5.01
CA GLN A 584 13.20 -39.86 -4.62
C GLN A 584 14.37 -38.93 -4.25
N LEU A 585 14.20 -37.65 -4.01
CA LEU A 585 15.34 -36.75 -3.73
C LEU A 585 15.16 -35.85 -2.51
N ILE A 586 14.74 -36.40 -1.37
CA ILE A 586 15.03 -35.75 -0.08
C ILE A 586 15.65 -36.83 0.81
N PRO A 587 16.96 -36.78 1.12
CA PRO A 587 17.57 -37.71 2.03
C PRO A 587 16.92 -37.61 3.40
N LYS A 588 16.33 -38.69 3.89
CA LYS A 588 16.14 -38.90 5.32
C LYS A 588 17.53 -38.90 5.94
N GLU A 589 18.06 -37.75 6.35
CA GLU A 589 19.12 -37.78 7.34
C GLU A 589 18.51 -38.17 8.67
N SER A 590 18.73 -39.42 8.93
CA SER A 590 18.44 -40.20 10.09
C SER A 590 18.83 -39.46 11.38
N SER A 591 17.93 -39.52 12.34
CA SER A 591 18.26 -39.59 13.75
C SER A 591 19.33 -40.66 13.99
N LYS A 592 20.63 -40.28 14.06
CA LYS A 592 21.70 -40.98 14.76
C LYS A 592 22.98 -40.14 14.69
N ALA A 593 23.23 -39.40 15.72
CA ALA A 593 24.43 -39.18 16.50
C ALA A 593 24.36 -37.87 17.29
#